data_4a04c078044362f88e25753845028aa0
#
_entry.id   4a04c078044362f88e25753845028aa0
#
_cell.length_a   1.000
_cell.length_b   1.000
_cell.length_c   1.000
_cell.angle_alpha   90.00
_cell.angle_beta   90.00
_cell.angle_gamma   90.00
#
_symmetry.space_group_name_H-M   'P 1'
#
loop_
_entity.id
_entity.type
_entity.pdbx_description
1 polymer ?
#
loop_
_entity_poly.entity_id
_entity_poly.type
_entity_poly.pdbx_seq_one_letter_code
_entity_poly.pdbx_strand_id
1 'polypeptide(L)'
;MKSKFIIFALCSLLFIQAKAQELLNYPLDTVNGEEVYRYQVEKSIGLYRVGVNFNVPQSEIIRLNPQLRERGLHYGEILLIPTHRPVVIQTQAQVVETVITETKVLPAPAPKDTIAQKDTVVATPDTVVVADSVAVAPYTRRVMELALMLPFESQQTKRSGNAERMMEVYQGALLALRDMQNDSTLYRLRVYDSERSERRVLALCDSTELDSVQAIMGLVYPIQIERMAAWCAAHQVPLLLPFSDDIDLSSHPQVLQFNSTDEQEADSLCAWIKQQGDSIHCVFVEVRDADLSSSVRTLRKRMNAHGISYSALPLRDLLNDSAAYALDSEKENLIILHSDRYQQARVVLPHIASLRKVGHKVRIVSQYAWQKENIELPQVYTSVFTADANREAYDAIWSQAYVSEHVSENPRYDLLGYDLMRALVAWLNGEKTTNGLQSNIRWEQVNNGGWQNACVKVIAY
;
A
#
# COMPACT_ATOMS: atom_id res chain seq x y z
N MET A 1 -45.50 14.20 -1.77
CA MET A 1 -44.47 13.16 -2.06
C MET A 1 -44.21 12.94 -3.55
N LYS A 2 -45.17 13.06 -4.44
CA LYS A 2 -44.99 12.84 -5.90
C LYS A 2 -44.07 13.86 -6.63
N SER A 3 -43.99 15.11 -6.15
CA SER A 3 -43.18 16.17 -6.80
C SER A 3 -41.67 16.03 -6.57
N LYS A 4 -41.22 15.47 -5.43
CA LYS A 4 -39.80 15.27 -5.15
C LYS A 4 -39.17 14.12 -5.95
N PHE A 5 -39.97 13.13 -6.30
CA PHE A 5 -39.52 11.97 -7.13
C PHE A 5 -39.29 12.36 -8.59
N ILE A 6 -40.10 13.30 -9.10
CA ILE A 6 -39.97 13.78 -10.49
C ILE A 6 -38.71 14.66 -10.66
N ILE A 7 -38.35 15.47 -9.68
CA ILE A 7 -37.13 16.31 -9.70
C ILE A 7 -35.88 15.42 -9.64
N PHE A 8 -35.89 14.33 -8.85
CA PHE A 8 -34.76 13.41 -8.76
C PHE A 8 -34.55 12.62 -10.06
N ALA A 9 -35.64 12.20 -10.72
CA ALA A 9 -35.58 11.53 -12.01
C ALA A 9 -35.13 12.47 -13.15
N LEU A 10 -35.50 13.76 -13.11
CA LEU A 10 -35.04 14.74 -14.09
C LEU A 10 -33.55 15.09 -13.90
N CYS A 11 -33.06 15.19 -12.65
CA CYS A 11 -31.63 15.40 -12.38
C CYS A 11 -30.78 14.21 -12.84
N SER A 12 -31.22 12.98 -12.64
CA SER A 12 -30.48 11.79 -13.09
C SER A 12 -30.41 11.68 -14.62
N LEU A 13 -31.47 12.08 -15.33
CA LEU A 13 -31.46 12.17 -16.81
C LEU A 13 -30.52 13.26 -17.33
N LEU A 14 -30.44 14.41 -16.67
CA LEU A 14 -29.52 15.48 -17.03
C LEU A 14 -28.05 15.09 -16.83
N PHE A 15 -27.74 14.32 -15.79
CA PHE A 15 -26.37 13.80 -15.55
C PHE A 15 -25.94 12.75 -16.58
N ILE A 16 -26.86 11.91 -17.04
CA ILE A 16 -26.58 10.92 -18.11
C ILE A 16 -26.35 11.63 -19.44
N GLN A 17 -27.10 12.71 -19.73
CA GLN A 17 -26.89 13.54 -20.92
C GLN A 17 -25.57 14.32 -20.87
N ALA A 18 -25.14 14.84 -19.72
CA ALA A 18 -23.87 15.56 -19.59
C ALA A 18 -22.65 14.64 -19.84
N LYS A 19 -22.66 13.40 -19.35
CA LYS A 19 -21.59 12.44 -19.65
C LYS A 19 -21.59 11.96 -21.10
N ALA A 20 -22.76 11.79 -21.70
CA ALA A 20 -22.85 11.45 -23.11
C ALA A 20 -22.33 12.59 -24.00
N GLN A 21 -22.49 13.84 -23.57
CA GLN A 21 -22.02 15.02 -24.29
C GLN A 21 -20.51 15.23 -24.19
N GLU A 22 -19.88 14.77 -23.11
CA GLU A 22 -18.41 14.81 -22.91
C GLU A 22 -17.68 13.80 -23.80
N LEU A 23 -18.28 12.62 -24.02
CA LEU A 23 -17.77 11.60 -24.94
C LEU A 23 -17.93 11.99 -26.43
N LEU A 24 -18.90 12.85 -26.78
CA LEU A 24 -19.10 13.38 -28.14
C LEU A 24 -17.99 14.34 -28.61
N ASN A 25 -17.08 14.74 -27.74
CA ASN A 25 -15.96 15.63 -28.08
C ASN A 25 -14.73 14.89 -28.64
N TYR A 26 -14.70 13.57 -28.63
CA TYR A 26 -13.60 12.80 -29.20
C TYR A 26 -13.91 12.41 -30.65
N PRO A 27 -12.93 12.58 -31.58
CA PRO A 27 -13.12 12.16 -32.96
C PRO A 27 -13.42 10.66 -33.04
N LEU A 28 -14.50 10.30 -33.76
CA LEU A 28 -14.83 8.93 -34.10
C LEU A 28 -14.05 8.47 -35.34
N ASP A 29 -13.59 7.24 -35.30
CA ASP A 29 -12.93 6.57 -36.42
C ASP A 29 -13.44 5.13 -36.52
N THR A 30 -13.17 4.47 -37.64
CA THR A 30 -13.52 3.07 -37.83
C THR A 30 -12.26 2.28 -38.15
N VAL A 31 -11.89 1.36 -37.26
CA VAL A 31 -10.70 0.53 -37.41
C VAL A 31 -11.12 -0.94 -37.42
N ASN A 32 -10.80 -1.66 -38.49
CA ASN A 32 -11.17 -3.07 -38.69
C ASN A 32 -12.70 -3.36 -38.54
N GLY A 33 -13.56 -2.38 -38.95
CA GLY A 33 -15.01 -2.50 -38.84
C GLY A 33 -15.61 -2.23 -37.48
N GLU A 34 -14.81 -1.77 -36.53
CA GLU A 34 -15.20 -1.38 -35.17
C GLU A 34 -15.12 0.14 -35.02
N GLU A 35 -16.18 0.77 -34.50
CA GLU A 35 -16.16 2.20 -34.17
C GLU A 35 -15.30 2.45 -32.93
N VAL A 36 -14.40 3.42 -33.02
CA VAL A 36 -13.45 3.77 -31.94
C VAL A 36 -13.37 5.28 -31.76
N TYR A 37 -13.11 5.72 -30.51
CA TYR A 37 -12.68 7.09 -30.25
C TYR A 37 -11.18 7.21 -30.48
N ARG A 38 -10.72 8.33 -31.04
CA ARG A 38 -9.32 8.72 -31.06
C ARG A 38 -9.06 9.64 -29.88
N TYR A 39 -8.42 9.09 -28.85
CA TYR A 39 -8.12 9.80 -27.60
C TYR A 39 -6.64 10.15 -27.56
N GLN A 40 -6.34 11.44 -27.42
CA GLN A 40 -4.96 11.90 -27.17
C GLN A 40 -4.66 11.86 -25.67
N VAL A 41 -3.64 11.11 -25.30
CA VAL A 41 -3.24 10.91 -23.90
C VAL A 41 -2.81 12.22 -23.25
N GLU A 42 -3.50 12.60 -22.18
CA GLU A 42 -3.21 13.78 -21.39
C GLU A 42 -2.01 13.56 -20.45
N LYS A 43 -1.42 14.67 -19.98
CA LYS A 43 -0.30 14.62 -19.04
C LYS A 43 -0.74 13.97 -17.73
N SER A 44 0.09 13.04 -17.23
CA SER A 44 -0.12 12.34 -15.95
C SER A 44 -1.38 11.46 -15.87
N ILE A 45 -1.92 11.01 -17.02
CA ILE A 45 -3.01 10.05 -17.08
C ILE A 45 -2.44 8.65 -17.36
N GLY A 46 -2.88 7.66 -16.57
CA GLY A 46 -2.54 6.24 -16.77
C GLY A 46 -3.62 5.48 -17.54
N LEU A 47 -3.27 4.34 -18.13
CA LEU A 47 -4.18 3.51 -18.93
C LEU A 47 -5.46 3.10 -18.16
N TYR A 48 -5.33 2.84 -16.86
CA TYR A 48 -6.47 2.57 -15.99
C TYR A 48 -7.48 3.74 -15.98
N ARG A 49 -6.97 4.98 -15.83
CA ARG A 49 -7.84 6.17 -15.81
C ARG A 49 -8.50 6.41 -17.16
N VAL A 50 -7.79 6.12 -18.26
CA VAL A 50 -8.38 6.12 -19.59
C VAL A 50 -9.53 5.11 -19.69
N GLY A 51 -9.31 3.87 -19.23
CA GLY A 51 -10.36 2.85 -19.17
C GLY A 51 -11.58 3.28 -18.37
N VAL A 52 -11.36 3.90 -17.21
CA VAL A 52 -12.45 4.44 -16.36
C VAL A 52 -13.18 5.59 -17.04
N ASN A 53 -12.47 6.54 -17.68
CA ASN A 53 -13.05 7.69 -18.32
C ASN A 53 -13.98 7.30 -19.49
N PHE A 54 -13.59 6.27 -20.24
CA PHE A 54 -14.35 5.76 -21.39
C PHE A 54 -15.25 4.58 -21.03
N ASN A 55 -15.23 4.11 -19.78
CA ASN A 55 -15.95 2.91 -19.32
C ASN A 55 -15.60 1.65 -20.14
N VAL A 56 -14.33 1.47 -20.45
CA VAL A 56 -13.80 0.39 -21.28
C VAL A 56 -12.74 -0.38 -20.50
N PRO A 57 -12.77 -1.72 -20.46
CA PRO A 57 -11.72 -2.52 -19.85
C PRO A 57 -10.36 -2.25 -20.49
N GLN A 58 -9.30 -2.21 -19.69
CA GLN A 58 -7.93 -2.00 -20.20
C GLN A 58 -7.53 -3.03 -21.26
N SER A 59 -7.98 -4.29 -21.11
CA SER A 59 -7.74 -5.36 -22.07
C SER A 59 -8.27 -5.01 -23.47
N GLU A 60 -9.41 -4.32 -23.57
CA GLU A 60 -9.98 -3.89 -24.82
C GLU A 60 -9.21 -2.71 -25.44
N ILE A 61 -8.73 -1.78 -24.59
CA ILE A 61 -7.86 -0.71 -25.06
C ILE A 61 -6.55 -1.28 -25.60
N ILE A 62 -5.93 -2.22 -24.88
CA ILE A 62 -4.70 -2.90 -25.29
C ILE A 62 -4.91 -3.72 -26.58
N ARG A 63 -6.09 -4.34 -26.75
CA ARG A 63 -6.42 -5.10 -27.97
C ARG A 63 -6.32 -4.23 -29.21
N LEU A 64 -6.82 -2.99 -29.12
CA LEU A 64 -6.79 -2.02 -30.23
C LEU A 64 -5.46 -1.26 -30.32
N ASN A 65 -4.64 -1.30 -29.28
CA ASN A 65 -3.35 -0.61 -29.21
C ASN A 65 -2.25 -1.58 -28.76
N PRO A 66 -1.85 -2.55 -29.61
CA PRO A 66 -0.94 -3.63 -29.22
C PRO A 66 0.44 -3.14 -28.78
N GLN A 67 0.86 -1.96 -29.20
CA GLN A 67 2.11 -1.31 -28.76
C GLN A 67 2.17 -1.09 -27.24
N LEU A 68 1.02 -1.02 -26.56
CA LEU A 68 0.96 -0.89 -25.09
C LEU A 68 1.42 -2.16 -24.34
N ARG A 69 1.58 -3.28 -25.05
CA ARG A 69 2.15 -4.51 -24.49
C ARG A 69 3.67 -4.46 -24.37
N GLU A 70 4.30 -3.69 -25.25
CA GLU A 70 5.76 -3.61 -25.35
C GLU A 70 6.31 -2.37 -24.66
N ARG A 71 5.48 -1.33 -24.54
CA ARG A 71 5.83 -0.08 -23.89
C ARG A 71 4.62 0.52 -23.17
N GLY A 72 4.85 1.27 -22.14
CA GLY A 72 3.80 1.97 -21.41
C GLY A 72 3.11 3.09 -22.23
N LEU A 73 2.13 3.72 -21.61
CA LEU A 73 1.39 4.84 -22.16
C LEU A 73 2.26 6.10 -22.19
N HIS A 74 2.27 6.82 -23.33
CA HIS A 74 3.06 8.04 -23.48
C HIS A 74 2.16 9.27 -23.62
N TYR A 75 2.57 10.37 -22.99
CA TYR A 75 1.90 11.66 -23.14
C TYR A 75 1.84 12.11 -24.60
N GLY A 76 0.66 12.55 -25.03
CA GLY A 76 0.43 13.02 -26.41
C GLY A 76 0.18 11.91 -27.45
N GLU A 77 0.30 10.63 -27.06
CA GLU A 77 -0.03 9.48 -27.91
C GLU A 77 -1.51 9.41 -28.20
N ILE A 78 -1.88 8.96 -29.40
CA ILE A 78 -3.28 8.74 -29.75
C ILE A 78 -3.63 7.28 -29.52
N LEU A 79 -4.61 7.04 -28.64
CA LEU A 79 -5.19 5.73 -28.40
C LEU A 79 -6.49 5.54 -29.17
N LEU A 80 -6.69 4.32 -29.64
CA LEU A 80 -7.94 3.83 -30.17
C LEU A 80 -8.74 3.19 -29.04
N ILE A 81 -9.91 3.73 -28.72
CA ILE A 81 -10.75 3.26 -27.62
C ILE A 81 -12.08 2.81 -28.18
N PRO A 82 -12.51 1.54 -27.96
CA PRO A 82 -13.75 1.04 -28.53
C PRO A 82 -14.97 1.80 -27.98
N THR A 83 -15.95 2.07 -28.84
CA THR A 83 -17.19 2.76 -28.46
C THR A 83 -18.19 1.82 -27.78
N HIS A 84 -17.88 0.52 -27.68
CA HIS A 84 -18.82 -0.54 -27.35
C HIS A 84 -19.07 -0.81 -25.89
N ARG A 85 -20.36 -0.79 -25.61
CA ARG A 85 -21.21 -1.36 -24.55
C ARG A 85 -20.96 -0.81 -23.15
N PRO A 86 -21.99 -0.21 -22.56
CA PRO A 86 -22.00 -0.01 -21.13
C PRO A 86 -21.89 -1.39 -20.47
N VAL A 87 -20.80 -1.63 -19.76
CA VAL A 87 -20.80 -2.61 -18.70
C VAL A 87 -21.85 -2.11 -17.73
N VAL A 88 -22.99 -2.74 -17.68
CA VAL A 88 -24.00 -2.51 -16.64
C VAL A 88 -23.31 -2.90 -15.35
N ILE A 89 -22.75 -1.91 -14.67
CA ILE A 89 -22.36 -2.07 -13.26
C ILE A 89 -23.68 -2.14 -12.52
N GLN A 90 -24.19 -3.36 -12.35
CA GLN A 90 -25.25 -3.61 -11.38
C GLN A 90 -24.66 -3.26 -10.03
N THR A 91 -25.14 -2.15 -9.47
CA THR A 91 -24.87 -1.69 -8.12
C THR A 91 -25.61 -2.61 -7.14
N GLN A 92 -25.10 -3.81 -6.98
CA GLN A 92 -25.33 -4.62 -5.78
C GLN A 92 -23.97 -4.70 -5.10
N ALA A 93 -23.97 -4.70 -3.77
CA ALA A 93 -22.77 -4.98 -2.99
C ALA A 93 -22.22 -6.34 -3.45
N GLN A 94 -21.34 -6.33 -4.45
CA GLN A 94 -20.73 -7.54 -4.94
C GLN A 94 -19.47 -7.79 -4.13
N VAL A 95 -19.53 -8.86 -3.37
CA VAL A 95 -18.34 -9.62 -3.03
C VAL A 95 -17.65 -9.92 -4.37
N VAL A 96 -16.53 -9.24 -4.65
CA VAL A 96 -15.70 -9.60 -5.79
C VAL A 96 -14.95 -10.84 -5.38
N GLU A 97 -15.56 -11.99 -5.61
CA GLU A 97 -14.91 -13.28 -5.51
C GLU A 97 -13.98 -13.40 -6.72
N THR A 98 -12.72 -13.02 -6.55
CA THR A 98 -11.71 -13.25 -7.59
C THR A 98 -11.34 -14.73 -7.55
N VAL A 99 -12.17 -15.55 -8.19
CA VAL A 99 -11.79 -16.92 -8.54
C VAL A 99 -10.81 -16.81 -9.70
N ILE A 100 -9.55 -17.13 -9.45
CA ILE A 100 -8.57 -17.33 -10.54
C ILE A 100 -9.01 -18.62 -11.26
N THR A 101 -9.74 -18.45 -12.36
CA THR A 101 -10.21 -19.57 -13.19
C THR A 101 -9.03 -20.16 -13.94
N GLU A 102 -8.81 -21.45 -13.76
CA GLU A 102 -7.88 -22.24 -14.55
C GLU A 102 -8.12 -22.04 -16.05
N THR A 103 -7.07 -21.73 -16.79
CA THR A 103 -7.08 -21.75 -18.25
C THR A 103 -7.19 -23.22 -18.67
N LYS A 104 -8.38 -23.65 -19.08
CA LYS A 104 -8.64 -24.96 -19.65
C LYS A 104 -7.89 -25.07 -20.96
N VAL A 105 -6.80 -25.83 -20.95
CA VAL A 105 -6.10 -26.23 -22.18
C VAL A 105 -7.04 -27.13 -22.98
N LEU A 106 -7.44 -26.67 -24.15
CA LEU A 106 -8.15 -27.48 -25.14
C LEU A 106 -7.18 -28.55 -25.67
N PRO A 107 -7.60 -29.83 -25.74
CA PRO A 107 -6.80 -30.86 -26.35
C PRO A 107 -6.76 -30.65 -27.87
N ALA A 108 -5.57 -30.85 -28.43
CA ALA A 108 -5.34 -30.82 -29.88
C ALA A 108 -6.11 -31.95 -30.59
N PRO A 109 -6.58 -31.73 -31.84
CA PRO A 109 -7.32 -32.75 -32.57
C PRO A 109 -6.40 -33.88 -33.02
N ALA A 110 -6.90 -35.09 -32.84
CA ALA A 110 -6.26 -36.33 -33.31
C ALA A 110 -6.33 -36.45 -34.86
N PRO A 111 -5.31 -37.01 -35.51
CA PRO A 111 -5.39 -37.31 -36.94
C PRO A 111 -6.22 -38.56 -37.20
N LYS A 112 -6.99 -38.51 -38.27
CA LYS A 112 -7.83 -39.57 -38.79
C LYS A 112 -7.06 -40.57 -39.66
N ASP A 113 -7.43 -41.84 -39.47
CA ASP A 113 -7.54 -42.97 -40.36
C ASP A 113 -6.36 -43.42 -41.26
N THR A 114 -6.02 -44.70 -41.14
CA THR A 114 -6.17 -45.64 -42.26
C THR A 114 -6.12 -47.11 -41.79
N ILE A 115 -7.01 -47.90 -42.35
CA ILE A 115 -7.38 -49.30 -42.17
C ILE A 115 -6.28 -50.25 -42.70
N ALA A 116 -6.00 -51.38 -42.06
CA ALA A 116 -5.83 -52.68 -42.74
C ALA A 116 -5.83 -53.85 -41.74
N GLN A 117 -6.39 -54.94 -42.21
CA GLN A 117 -6.86 -56.16 -41.58
C GLN A 117 -5.77 -57.22 -41.24
N LYS A 118 -6.18 -58.08 -40.28
CA LYS A 118 -5.96 -59.54 -40.15
C LYS A 118 -4.57 -60.05 -39.66
N ASP A 119 -4.53 -60.71 -38.54
CA ASP A 119 -4.65 -62.19 -38.45
C ASP A 119 -4.67 -62.66 -36.97
N THR A 120 -5.41 -63.73 -36.79
CA THR A 120 -5.76 -64.43 -35.55
C THR A 120 -4.59 -65.30 -35.08
N VAL A 121 -4.18 -65.18 -33.80
CA VAL A 121 -3.53 -66.30 -33.07
C VAL A 121 -4.07 -66.32 -31.63
N VAL A 122 -4.62 -67.47 -31.28
CA VAL A 122 -5.09 -67.83 -29.94
C VAL A 122 -3.90 -68.23 -29.09
N ALA A 123 -3.74 -67.59 -27.89
CA ALA A 123 -2.92 -68.10 -26.83
C ALA A 123 -3.54 -67.77 -25.45
N THR A 124 -3.51 -68.74 -24.61
CA THR A 124 -4.06 -68.93 -23.27
C THR A 124 -3.75 -67.81 -22.23
N PRO A 125 -4.55 -67.70 -21.15
CA PRO A 125 -4.49 -66.56 -20.23
C PRO A 125 -3.38 -66.71 -19.19
N ASP A 126 -2.41 -65.82 -19.24
CA ASP A 126 -1.53 -65.57 -18.11
C ASP A 126 -2.16 -64.51 -17.19
N THR A 127 -2.24 -64.83 -15.93
CA THR A 127 -2.77 -64.00 -14.85
C THR A 127 -1.91 -62.74 -14.72
N VAL A 128 -2.39 -61.62 -15.25
CA VAL A 128 -1.78 -60.31 -14.99
C VAL A 128 -2.22 -59.91 -13.57
N VAL A 129 -1.29 -59.92 -12.65
CA VAL A 129 -1.44 -59.26 -11.35
C VAL A 129 -1.61 -57.76 -11.62
N VAL A 130 -2.83 -57.26 -11.47
CA VAL A 130 -3.11 -55.82 -11.47
C VAL A 130 -2.42 -55.27 -10.24
N ALA A 131 -1.33 -54.53 -10.47
CA ALA A 131 -0.71 -53.73 -9.43
C ALA A 131 -1.77 -52.76 -8.87
N ASP A 132 -1.94 -52.78 -7.54
CA ASP A 132 -2.79 -51.90 -6.82
C ASP A 132 -2.63 -50.48 -7.35
N SER A 133 -3.70 -49.93 -7.90
CA SER A 133 -3.78 -48.50 -8.17
C SER A 133 -3.65 -47.79 -6.83
N VAL A 134 -2.48 -47.22 -6.58
CA VAL A 134 -2.29 -46.28 -5.47
C VAL A 134 -3.34 -45.20 -5.65
N ALA A 135 -4.38 -45.22 -4.84
CA ALA A 135 -5.36 -44.16 -4.77
C ALA A 135 -4.60 -42.91 -4.38
N VAL A 136 -4.33 -42.04 -5.35
CA VAL A 136 -3.83 -40.68 -5.08
C VAL A 136 -4.90 -40.00 -4.28
N ALA A 137 -4.64 -39.76 -3.00
CA ALA A 137 -5.55 -39.02 -2.13
C ALA A 137 -5.88 -37.68 -2.81
N PRO A 138 -7.15 -37.25 -2.81
CA PRO A 138 -7.52 -35.99 -3.43
C PRO A 138 -6.70 -34.88 -2.81
N TYR A 139 -5.93 -34.17 -3.62
CA TYR A 139 -5.09 -33.06 -3.19
C TYR A 139 -5.99 -31.91 -2.77
N THR A 140 -6.20 -31.74 -1.46
CA THR A 140 -7.02 -30.66 -0.91
C THR A 140 -6.14 -29.44 -0.70
N ARG A 141 -6.34 -28.40 -1.51
CA ARG A 141 -5.70 -27.10 -1.30
C ARG A 141 -6.18 -26.46 0.00
N ARG A 142 -5.24 -25.94 0.79
CA ARG A 142 -5.58 -25.07 1.93
C ARG A 142 -6.16 -23.76 1.38
N VAL A 143 -7.34 -23.36 1.83
CA VAL A 143 -7.93 -22.05 1.49
C VAL A 143 -7.61 -21.08 2.61
N MET A 144 -7.02 -19.94 2.26
CA MET A 144 -6.83 -18.79 3.16
C MET A 144 -7.79 -17.67 2.77
N GLU A 145 -8.79 -17.42 3.63
CA GLU A 145 -9.76 -16.34 3.48
C GLU A 145 -9.24 -15.09 4.20
N LEU A 146 -8.94 -14.04 3.46
CA LEU A 146 -8.39 -12.79 3.95
C LEU A 146 -9.37 -11.64 3.68
N ALA A 147 -9.35 -10.60 4.50
CA ALA A 147 -10.10 -9.37 4.24
C ALA A 147 -9.19 -8.16 4.14
N LEU A 148 -9.51 -7.25 3.22
CA LEU A 148 -8.90 -5.93 3.09
C LEU A 148 -10.00 -4.87 3.29
N MET A 149 -9.81 -4.01 4.30
CA MET A 149 -10.79 -2.97 4.66
C MET A 149 -10.15 -1.61 4.62
N LEU A 150 -10.33 -0.87 3.54
CA LEU A 150 -9.74 0.45 3.34
C LEU A 150 -10.79 1.46 2.85
N PRO A 151 -10.60 2.77 3.11
CA PRO A 151 -11.53 3.81 2.65
C PRO A 151 -11.30 4.12 1.17
N PHE A 152 -11.93 3.33 0.30
CA PHE A 152 -11.81 3.47 -1.16
C PHE A 152 -12.69 4.59 -1.74
N GLU A 153 -13.62 5.13 -0.95
CA GLU A 153 -14.60 6.13 -1.39
C GLU A 153 -15.33 5.69 -2.68
N SER A 154 -15.72 4.40 -2.72
CA SER A 154 -16.30 3.77 -3.93
C SER A 154 -17.59 4.40 -4.40
N GLN A 155 -18.35 5.04 -3.50
CA GLN A 155 -19.60 5.74 -3.79
C GLN A 155 -19.38 7.20 -4.25
N GLN A 156 -18.15 7.71 -4.20
CA GLN A 156 -17.84 9.07 -4.59
C GLN A 156 -17.61 9.18 -6.09
N THR A 157 -18.16 10.21 -6.72
CA THR A 157 -17.93 10.50 -8.15
C THR A 157 -16.46 10.85 -8.41
N LYS A 158 -15.81 11.52 -7.45
CA LYS A 158 -14.38 11.85 -7.49
C LYS A 158 -13.74 11.37 -6.20
N ARG A 159 -12.76 10.50 -6.31
CA ARG A 159 -11.97 10.01 -5.17
C ARG A 159 -11.02 11.07 -4.67
N SER A 160 -10.77 11.06 -3.36
CA SER A 160 -9.68 11.84 -2.76
C SER A 160 -8.32 11.22 -3.08
N GLY A 161 -7.24 12.00 -2.95
CA GLY A 161 -5.89 11.47 -3.08
C GLY A 161 -5.56 10.37 -2.04
N ASN A 162 -6.24 10.38 -0.89
CA ASN A 162 -6.11 9.28 0.08
C ASN A 162 -6.75 7.99 -0.44
N ALA A 163 -7.94 8.07 -1.03
CA ALA A 163 -8.58 6.90 -1.62
C ALA A 163 -7.77 6.33 -2.80
N GLU A 164 -7.11 7.19 -3.59
CA GLU A 164 -6.19 6.73 -4.64
C GLU A 164 -5.01 5.95 -4.06
N ARG A 165 -4.40 6.41 -2.96
CA ARG A 165 -3.34 5.66 -2.25
C ARG A 165 -3.84 4.33 -1.68
N MET A 166 -5.09 4.26 -1.20
CA MET A 166 -5.68 3.00 -0.74
C MET A 166 -5.87 2.01 -1.90
N MET A 167 -6.15 2.50 -3.10
CA MET A 167 -6.17 1.65 -4.30
C MET A 167 -4.77 1.10 -4.65
N GLU A 168 -3.72 1.87 -4.45
CA GLU A 168 -2.34 1.37 -4.62
C GLU A 168 -2.04 0.26 -3.60
N VAL A 169 -2.39 0.45 -2.32
CA VAL A 169 -2.26 -0.61 -1.28
C VAL A 169 -2.98 -1.88 -1.69
N TYR A 170 -4.21 -1.76 -2.20
CA TYR A 170 -4.99 -2.90 -2.69
C TYR A 170 -4.28 -3.62 -3.85
N GLN A 171 -3.76 -2.87 -4.82
CA GLN A 171 -3.04 -3.44 -5.96
C GLN A 171 -1.79 -4.22 -5.50
N GLY A 172 -1.03 -3.64 -4.58
CA GLY A 172 0.12 -4.32 -3.98
C GLY A 172 -0.25 -5.59 -3.23
N ALA A 173 -1.34 -5.55 -2.45
CA ALA A 173 -1.84 -6.72 -1.72
C ALA A 173 -2.26 -7.86 -2.67
N LEU A 174 -2.95 -7.54 -3.78
CA LEU A 174 -3.30 -8.52 -4.81
C LEU A 174 -2.05 -9.13 -5.46
N LEU A 175 -1.06 -8.29 -5.74
CA LEU A 175 0.19 -8.74 -6.34
C LEU A 175 0.94 -9.71 -5.42
N ALA A 176 0.96 -9.41 -4.10
CA ALA A 176 1.56 -10.29 -3.10
C ALA A 176 0.89 -11.67 -3.06
N LEU A 177 -0.44 -11.71 -3.05
CA LEU A 177 -1.18 -12.98 -3.05
C LEU A 177 -0.95 -13.79 -4.33
N ARG A 178 -0.84 -13.10 -5.47
CA ARG A 178 -0.51 -13.75 -6.75
C ARG A 178 0.91 -14.32 -6.75
N ASP A 179 1.87 -13.56 -6.25
CA ASP A 179 3.28 -13.98 -6.17
C ASP A 179 3.48 -15.16 -5.20
N MET A 180 2.70 -15.21 -4.11
CA MET A 180 2.71 -16.31 -3.15
C MET A 180 1.86 -17.51 -3.57
N GLN A 181 1.07 -17.40 -4.63
CA GLN A 181 0.17 -18.45 -5.09
C GLN A 181 0.96 -19.72 -5.43
N ASN A 182 0.52 -20.86 -4.92
CA ASN A 182 1.13 -22.16 -5.20
C ASN A 182 0.07 -23.27 -5.26
N ASP A 183 0.49 -24.48 -5.57
CA ASP A 183 -0.44 -25.60 -5.72
C ASP A 183 -1.09 -26.03 -4.40
N SER A 184 -0.48 -25.74 -3.26
CA SER A 184 -0.94 -26.17 -1.94
C SER A 184 -1.87 -25.18 -1.26
N THR A 185 -1.83 -23.89 -1.64
CA THR A 185 -2.59 -22.82 -0.98
C THR A 185 -3.33 -21.96 -1.99
N LEU A 186 -4.62 -21.75 -1.75
CA LEU A 186 -5.48 -20.81 -2.47
C LEU A 186 -5.78 -19.62 -1.58
N TYR A 187 -5.45 -18.44 -2.03
CA TYR A 187 -5.77 -17.19 -1.35
C TYR A 187 -7.07 -16.59 -1.90
N ARG A 188 -7.99 -16.23 -1.00
CA ARG A 188 -9.21 -15.48 -1.32
C ARG A 188 -9.18 -14.17 -0.57
N LEU A 189 -9.26 -13.05 -1.29
CA LEU A 189 -9.27 -11.72 -0.71
C LEU A 189 -10.66 -11.11 -0.86
N ARG A 190 -11.32 -10.87 0.27
CA ARG A 190 -12.55 -10.07 0.34
C ARG A 190 -12.19 -8.61 0.55
N VAL A 191 -12.73 -7.72 -0.27
CA VAL A 191 -12.39 -6.31 -0.25
C VAL A 191 -13.61 -5.50 0.14
N TYR A 192 -13.47 -4.69 1.19
CA TYR A 192 -14.53 -3.87 1.74
C TYR A 192 -14.12 -2.40 1.72
N ASP A 193 -15.01 -1.54 1.21
CA ASP A 193 -14.88 -0.11 1.41
C ASP A 193 -15.31 0.24 2.84
N SER A 194 -14.34 0.58 3.68
CA SER A 194 -14.62 0.97 5.08
C SER A 194 -15.20 2.37 5.17
N GLU A 195 -15.12 3.17 4.10
CA GLU A 195 -15.51 4.57 4.08
C GLU A 195 -14.82 5.35 5.24
N ARG A 196 -15.48 6.39 5.75
CA ARG A 196 -15.11 7.07 7.00
C ARG A 196 -16.18 6.85 8.08
N SER A 197 -16.89 5.74 7.99
CA SER A 197 -18.10 5.50 8.75
C SER A 197 -17.91 4.36 9.75
N GLU A 198 -18.04 4.65 11.04
CA GLU A 198 -18.12 3.63 12.08
C GLU A 198 -19.28 2.65 11.82
N ARG A 199 -20.43 3.19 11.38
CA ARG A 199 -21.63 2.41 11.08
C ARG A 199 -21.37 1.32 10.02
N ARG A 200 -20.49 1.61 9.02
CA ARG A 200 -20.16 0.62 8.01
C ARG A 200 -19.39 -0.55 8.61
N VAL A 201 -18.44 -0.29 9.49
CA VAL A 201 -17.66 -1.32 10.18
C VAL A 201 -18.54 -2.12 11.13
N LEU A 202 -19.43 -1.47 11.91
CA LEU A 202 -20.40 -2.17 12.77
C LEU A 202 -21.29 -3.10 11.96
N ALA A 203 -21.83 -2.66 10.82
CA ALA A 203 -22.65 -3.50 9.96
C ALA A 203 -21.91 -4.74 9.45
N LEU A 204 -20.59 -4.64 9.18
CA LEU A 204 -19.76 -5.79 8.82
C LEU A 204 -19.56 -6.73 10.02
N CYS A 205 -19.30 -6.19 11.20
CA CYS A 205 -19.15 -6.99 12.44
C CYS A 205 -20.43 -7.75 12.81
N ASP A 206 -21.60 -7.18 12.52
CA ASP A 206 -22.90 -7.78 12.80
C ASP A 206 -23.38 -8.75 11.70
N SER A 207 -22.67 -8.83 10.60
CA SER A 207 -23.01 -9.69 9.45
C SER A 207 -22.24 -11.01 9.50
N THR A 208 -22.65 -11.97 8.68
CA THR A 208 -21.93 -13.24 8.46
C THR A 208 -20.81 -13.11 7.41
N GLU A 209 -20.59 -11.91 6.88
CA GLU A 209 -19.59 -11.69 5.84
C GLU A 209 -18.16 -11.98 6.29
N LEU A 210 -17.88 -11.85 7.59
CA LEU A 210 -16.58 -12.06 8.18
C LEU A 210 -16.36 -13.44 8.82
N ASP A 211 -17.39 -14.29 8.89
CA ASP A 211 -17.35 -15.56 9.66
C ASP A 211 -16.23 -16.52 9.22
N SER A 212 -15.84 -16.51 7.94
CA SER A 212 -14.77 -17.37 7.41
C SER A 212 -13.41 -16.67 7.29
N VAL A 213 -13.33 -15.38 7.61
CA VAL A 213 -12.10 -14.59 7.46
C VAL A 213 -11.09 -14.99 8.52
N GLN A 214 -9.87 -15.30 8.09
CA GLN A 214 -8.78 -15.73 8.96
C GLN A 214 -7.84 -14.59 9.38
N ALA A 215 -7.81 -13.50 8.63
CA ALA A 215 -7.08 -12.28 8.98
C ALA A 215 -7.63 -11.06 8.23
N ILE A 216 -7.51 -9.91 8.85
CA ILE A 216 -7.95 -8.63 8.28
C ILE A 216 -6.75 -7.70 8.17
N MET A 217 -6.60 -7.03 7.03
CA MET A 217 -5.67 -5.91 6.84
C MET A 217 -6.47 -4.65 6.56
N GLY A 218 -6.16 -3.58 7.27
CA GLY A 218 -6.77 -2.28 6.95
C GLY A 218 -7.24 -1.52 8.16
N LEU A 219 -8.23 -0.68 7.87
CA LEU A 219 -8.74 0.42 8.67
C LEU A 219 -7.72 1.54 8.90
N VAL A 220 -8.23 2.75 8.86
CA VAL A 220 -7.41 3.97 8.92
C VAL A 220 -7.86 4.88 10.06
N TYR A 221 -9.14 4.84 10.40
CA TYR A 221 -9.72 5.79 11.35
C TYR A 221 -9.86 5.15 12.75
N PRO A 222 -9.41 5.84 13.84
CA PRO A 222 -9.37 5.28 15.19
C PRO A 222 -10.68 4.66 15.65
N ILE A 223 -11.82 5.34 15.42
CA ILE A 223 -13.13 4.83 15.84
C ILE A 223 -13.53 3.50 15.16
N GLN A 224 -13.09 3.30 13.90
CA GLN A 224 -13.30 2.05 13.17
C GLN A 224 -12.39 0.95 13.71
N ILE A 225 -11.14 1.30 14.03
CA ILE A 225 -10.11 0.39 14.53
C ILE A 225 -10.56 -0.22 15.86
N GLU A 226 -10.99 0.59 16.81
CA GLU A 226 -11.47 0.12 18.12
C GLU A 226 -12.62 -0.90 17.99
N ARG A 227 -13.58 -0.64 17.12
CA ARG A 227 -14.71 -1.55 16.88
C ARG A 227 -14.28 -2.87 16.28
N MET A 228 -13.44 -2.81 15.26
CA MET A 228 -12.94 -4.02 14.61
C MET A 228 -12.00 -4.80 15.51
N ALA A 229 -11.14 -4.13 16.28
CA ALA A 229 -10.23 -4.77 17.23
C ALA A 229 -11.01 -5.58 18.29
N ALA A 230 -12.12 -5.05 18.81
CA ALA A 230 -13.00 -5.76 19.71
C ALA A 230 -13.63 -7.00 19.06
N TRP A 231 -14.11 -6.90 17.82
CA TRP A 231 -14.62 -8.03 17.06
C TRP A 231 -13.53 -9.08 16.82
N CYS A 232 -12.35 -8.65 16.39
CA CYS A 232 -11.19 -9.51 16.15
C CYS A 232 -10.74 -10.26 17.42
N ALA A 233 -10.77 -9.60 18.57
CA ALA A 233 -10.47 -10.25 19.85
C ALA A 233 -11.48 -11.34 20.20
N ALA A 234 -12.77 -11.09 19.97
CA ALA A 234 -13.83 -12.07 20.23
C ALA A 234 -13.75 -13.30 19.31
N HIS A 235 -13.31 -13.14 18.07
CA HIS A 235 -13.24 -14.18 17.04
C HIS A 235 -11.82 -14.75 16.83
N GLN A 236 -10.82 -14.24 17.57
CA GLN A 236 -9.40 -14.61 17.46
C GLN A 236 -8.83 -14.41 16.05
N VAL A 237 -9.30 -13.37 15.35
CA VAL A 237 -8.86 -13.00 13.99
C VAL A 237 -7.80 -11.90 14.09
N PRO A 238 -6.60 -12.07 13.52
CA PRO A 238 -5.58 -11.03 13.46
C PRO A 238 -6.05 -9.81 12.64
N LEU A 239 -5.76 -8.61 13.17
CA LEU A 239 -6.01 -7.32 12.52
C LEU A 239 -4.70 -6.58 12.29
N LEU A 240 -4.24 -6.51 11.04
CA LEU A 240 -3.06 -5.74 10.67
C LEU A 240 -3.44 -4.31 10.31
N LEU A 241 -2.90 -3.35 11.07
CA LEU A 241 -3.09 -1.92 10.86
C LEU A 241 -1.94 -1.32 10.08
N PRO A 242 -2.17 -0.85 8.83
CA PRO A 242 -1.11 -0.34 7.97
C PRO A 242 -0.68 1.10 8.30
N PHE A 243 -1.53 1.90 8.97
CA PHE A 243 -1.32 3.35 9.07
C PHE A 243 -1.46 3.90 10.50
N SER A 244 -2.12 3.19 11.40
CA SER A 244 -2.31 3.67 12.77
C SER A 244 -1.10 3.36 13.63
N ASP A 245 -0.79 4.28 14.55
CA ASP A 245 0.24 4.19 15.58
C ASP A 245 -0.29 4.58 16.98
N ASP A 246 -1.60 4.83 17.09
CA ASP A 246 -2.27 5.39 18.27
C ASP A 246 -3.36 4.46 18.81
N ILE A 247 -3.09 3.15 18.87
CA ILE A 247 -3.98 2.18 19.53
C ILE A 247 -3.33 1.62 20.79
N ASP A 248 -4.11 1.45 21.85
CA ASP A 248 -3.65 0.73 23.05
C ASP A 248 -3.49 -0.77 22.76
N LEU A 249 -2.32 -1.17 22.32
CA LEU A 249 -2.00 -2.56 22.04
C LEU A 249 -2.13 -3.48 23.25
N SER A 250 -1.98 -2.96 24.49
CA SER A 250 -2.10 -3.79 25.70
C SER A 250 -3.50 -4.39 25.87
N SER A 251 -4.51 -3.72 25.32
CA SER A 251 -5.92 -4.14 25.37
C SER A 251 -6.36 -4.95 24.16
N HIS A 252 -5.54 -5.05 23.11
CA HIS A 252 -5.93 -5.63 21.81
C HIS A 252 -4.97 -6.72 21.30
N PRO A 253 -5.02 -7.95 21.86
CA PRO A 253 -4.02 -9.00 21.59
C PRO A 253 -4.00 -9.50 20.15
N GLN A 254 -5.03 -9.23 19.34
CA GLN A 254 -5.12 -9.64 17.93
C GLN A 254 -4.62 -8.55 16.97
N VAL A 255 -4.24 -7.37 17.47
CA VAL A 255 -3.78 -6.26 16.62
C VAL A 255 -2.30 -6.38 16.31
N LEU A 256 -1.96 -6.17 15.04
CA LEU A 256 -0.61 -6.05 14.48
C LEU A 256 -0.45 -4.62 13.97
N GLN A 257 0.27 -3.77 14.69
CA GLN A 257 0.51 -2.38 14.32
C GLN A 257 1.80 -2.26 13.52
N PHE A 258 1.71 -1.79 12.29
CA PHE A 258 2.89 -1.65 11.41
C PHE A 258 3.68 -0.38 11.69
N ASN A 259 3.01 0.77 11.82
CA ASN A 259 3.71 2.03 12.07
C ASN A 259 4.37 2.04 13.44
N SER A 260 5.55 2.68 13.50
CA SER A 260 6.26 2.97 14.75
C SER A 260 5.54 4.03 15.55
N THR A 261 5.70 3.96 16.88
CA THR A 261 5.29 5.05 17.78
C THR A 261 6.40 6.10 17.90
N ASP A 262 6.03 7.30 18.37
CA ASP A 262 6.99 8.37 18.70
C ASP A 262 8.09 7.87 19.67
N GLU A 263 7.75 6.99 20.61
CA GLU A 263 8.70 6.41 21.57
C GLU A 263 9.72 5.48 20.89
N GLN A 264 9.27 4.60 19.99
CA GLN A 264 10.18 3.70 19.28
C GLN A 264 11.14 4.46 18.37
N GLU A 265 10.64 5.48 17.69
CA GLU A 265 11.45 6.35 16.84
C GLU A 265 12.48 7.12 17.64
N ALA A 266 12.05 7.70 18.77
CA ALA A 266 12.93 8.42 19.67
C ALA A 266 13.99 7.50 20.29
N ASP A 267 13.64 6.28 20.72
CA ASP A 267 14.61 5.32 21.27
C ASP A 267 15.62 4.87 20.22
N SER A 268 15.17 4.63 18.98
CA SER A 268 16.05 4.27 17.88
C SER A 268 17.04 5.39 17.56
N LEU A 269 16.57 6.64 17.54
CA LEU A 269 17.43 7.81 17.34
C LEU A 269 18.41 8.00 18.51
N CYS A 270 17.95 7.83 19.76
CA CYS A 270 18.81 7.89 20.94
C CYS A 270 19.91 6.81 20.90
N ALA A 271 19.57 5.59 20.50
CA ALA A 271 20.55 4.51 20.34
C ALA A 271 21.58 4.85 19.26
N TRP A 272 21.15 5.42 18.14
CA TRP A 272 22.04 5.87 17.07
C TRP A 272 22.97 7.00 17.55
N ILE A 273 22.45 8.02 18.26
CA ILE A 273 23.26 9.10 18.82
C ILE A 273 24.35 8.53 19.73
N LYS A 274 24.02 7.58 20.62
CA LYS A 274 25.00 6.94 21.50
C LYS A 274 26.08 6.17 20.72
N GLN A 275 25.75 5.55 19.63
CA GLN A 275 26.72 4.85 18.77
C GLN A 275 27.71 5.82 18.11
N GLN A 276 27.32 7.09 17.87
CA GLN A 276 28.23 8.11 17.34
C GLN A 276 29.26 8.58 18.39
N GLY A 277 29.00 8.32 19.66
CA GLY A 277 29.90 8.70 20.76
C GLY A 277 30.16 10.22 20.81
N ASP A 278 31.41 10.59 21.07
CA ASP A 278 31.83 11.99 21.20
C ASP A 278 31.90 12.76 19.88
N SER A 279 31.60 12.14 18.72
CA SER A 279 31.67 12.80 17.43
C SER A 279 30.46 13.72 17.16
N ILE A 280 29.37 13.56 17.89
CA ILE A 280 28.15 14.35 17.78
C ILE A 280 27.93 15.22 19.01
N HIS A 281 27.56 16.48 18.76
CA HIS A 281 27.03 17.42 19.74
C HIS A 281 25.56 17.69 19.45
N CYS A 282 24.65 17.32 20.37
CA CYS A 282 23.23 17.56 20.20
C CYS A 282 22.86 19.00 20.53
N VAL A 283 22.09 19.65 19.66
CA VAL A 283 21.59 21.02 19.86
C VAL A 283 20.08 21.01 19.71
N PHE A 284 19.36 21.37 20.77
CA PHE A 284 17.91 21.38 20.78
C PHE A 284 17.38 22.81 20.55
N VAL A 285 16.61 23.02 19.48
CA VAL A 285 15.97 24.31 19.22
C VAL A 285 14.81 24.50 20.18
N GLU A 286 14.98 25.45 21.12
CA GLU A 286 14.03 25.69 22.18
C GLU A 286 12.94 26.70 21.81
N VAL A 287 11.71 26.32 22.09
CA VAL A 287 10.50 27.13 22.13
C VAL A 287 9.77 26.87 23.45
N ARG A 288 8.67 27.55 23.69
CA ARG A 288 7.81 27.20 24.83
C ARG A 288 7.35 25.74 24.67
N ASP A 289 7.23 25.01 25.78
CA ASP A 289 6.87 23.59 25.76
C ASP A 289 5.55 23.30 25.02
N ALA A 290 4.60 24.23 25.12
CA ALA A 290 3.33 24.14 24.40
C ALA A 290 3.47 24.25 22.86
N ASP A 291 4.56 24.82 22.38
CA ASP A 291 4.82 25.03 20.95
C ASP A 291 5.66 23.89 20.35
N LEU A 292 6.13 22.95 21.17
CA LEU A 292 6.78 21.72 20.70
C LEU A 292 5.74 20.75 20.14
N SER A 293 6.03 20.09 19.02
CA SER A 293 5.21 18.96 18.56
C SER A 293 5.29 17.76 19.51
N SER A 294 4.34 16.84 19.42
CA SER A 294 4.28 15.64 20.28
C SER A 294 5.53 14.79 20.16
N SER A 295 5.92 14.46 18.93
CA SER A 295 7.08 13.64 18.62
C SER A 295 8.39 14.25 19.16
N VAL A 296 8.58 15.57 18.98
CA VAL A 296 9.77 16.29 19.47
C VAL A 296 9.79 16.34 21.01
N ARG A 297 8.65 16.49 21.65
CA ARG A 297 8.53 16.42 23.12
C ARG A 297 8.87 15.03 23.62
N THR A 298 8.39 13.99 22.94
CA THR A 298 8.73 12.59 23.24
C THR A 298 10.23 12.35 23.07
N LEU A 299 10.82 12.80 21.97
CA LEU A 299 12.26 12.69 21.73
C LEU A 299 13.07 13.35 22.87
N ARG A 300 12.73 14.57 23.29
CA ARG A 300 13.40 15.25 24.39
C ARG A 300 13.31 14.46 25.70
N LYS A 301 12.14 13.92 26.01
CA LYS A 301 11.91 13.04 27.17
C LYS A 301 12.78 11.79 27.11
N ARG A 302 12.87 11.14 25.96
CA ARG A 302 13.68 9.93 25.76
C ARG A 302 15.17 10.23 25.82
N MET A 303 15.65 11.33 25.24
CA MET A 303 17.05 11.77 25.35
C MET A 303 17.44 11.94 26.82
N ASN A 304 16.61 12.62 27.62
CA ASN A 304 16.85 12.78 29.04
C ASN A 304 16.92 11.42 29.79
N ALA A 305 15.98 10.51 29.48
CA ALA A 305 15.95 9.17 30.06
C ALA A 305 17.17 8.32 29.65
N HIS A 306 17.69 8.53 28.46
CA HIS A 306 18.92 7.88 27.98
C HIS A 306 20.21 8.58 28.42
N GLY A 307 20.15 9.68 29.17
CA GLY A 307 21.31 10.45 29.63
C GLY A 307 22.06 11.16 28.49
N ILE A 308 21.37 11.49 27.39
CA ILE A 308 21.94 12.23 26.25
C ILE A 308 21.87 13.72 26.60
N SER A 309 23.01 14.38 26.70
CA SER A 309 23.11 15.82 26.90
C SER A 309 22.94 16.58 25.60
N TYR A 310 22.41 17.78 25.68
CA TYR A 310 22.28 18.69 24.56
C TYR A 310 22.42 20.16 24.99
N SER A 311 22.86 21.00 24.05
CA SER A 311 22.84 22.46 24.21
C SER A 311 21.45 22.98 23.82
N ALA A 312 20.96 23.95 24.58
CA ALA A 312 19.72 24.65 24.29
C ALA A 312 19.99 25.84 23.37
N LEU A 313 19.25 25.91 22.26
CA LEU A 313 19.32 27.02 21.31
C LEU A 313 17.93 27.66 21.18
N PRO A 314 17.68 28.83 21.81
CA PRO A 314 16.44 29.52 21.64
C PRO A 314 16.14 29.81 20.14
N LEU A 315 14.92 29.55 19.72
CA LEU A 315 14.50 29.77 18.31
C LEU A 315 14.79 31.18 17.83
N ARG A 316 14.59 32.19 18.68
CA ARG A 316 14.89 33.60 18.38
C ARG A 316 16.37 33.83 18.02
N ASP A 317 17.28 33.13 18.71
CA ASP A 317 18.72 33.31 18.52
C ASP A 317 19.15 32.65 17.21
N LEU A 318 18.53 31.51 16.85
CA LEU A 318 18.71 30.88 15.55
C LEU A 318 18.21 31.79 14.42
N LEU A 319 17.03 32.40 14.57
CA LEU A 319 16.44 33.30 13.56
C LEU A 319 17.20 34.64 13.41
N ASN A 320 17.96 35.03 14.44
CA ASN A 320 18.79 36.24 14.43
C ASN A 320 20.27 35.95 14.09
N ASP A 321 20.57 34.76 13.54
CA ASP A 321 21.93 34.30 13.21
C ASP A 321 22.93 34.38 14.37
N SER A 322 22.43 34.27 15.62
CA SER A 322 23.22 34.33 16.84
C SER A 322 23.41 32.93 17.48
N ALA A 323 23.37 31.87 16.69
CA ALA A 323 23.32 30.47 17.13
C ALA A 323 24.73 29.89 17.47
N ALA A 324 25.83 30.53 17.04
CA ALA A 324 27.18 29.93 17.07
C ALA A 324 27.63 29.52 18.52
N TYR A 325 27.16 30.20 19.53
CA TYR A 325 27.53 29.90 20.94
C TYR A 325 27.01 28.55 21.45
N ALA A 326 25.93 28.02 20.82
CA ALA A 326 25.33 26.74 21.18
C ALA A 326 25.96 25.56 20.43
N LEU A 327 26.84 25.83 19.46
CA LEU A 327 27.47 24.84 18.61
C LEU A 327 28.87 24.46 19.13
N ASP A 328 29.21 23.21 18.90
CA ASP A 328 30.59 22.74 19.06
C ASP A 328 31.33 22.97 17.73
N SER A 329 32.56 23.53 17.83
CA SER A 329 33.39 23.87 16.66
C SER A 329 34.06 22.66 16.02
N GLU A 330 34.23 21.57 16.76
CA GLU A 330 34.98 20.39 16.31
C GLU A 330 34.05 19.22 15.92
N LYS A 331 32.95 19.09 16.63
CA LYS A 331 31.97 18.00 16.45
C LYS A 331 30.96 18.31 15.37
N GLU A 332 30.28 17.27 14.91
CA GLU A 332 29.06 17.44 14.10
C GLU A 332 27.90 17.85 15.01
N ASN A 333 27.28 18.99 14.74
CA ASN A 333 26.16 19.50 15.52
C ASN A 333 24.85 18.90 14.97
N LEU A 334 24.23 18.03 15.74
CA LEU A 334 22.93 17.44 15.42
C LEU A 334 21.83 18.37 15.93
N ILE A 335 21.22 19.12 15.03
CA ILE A 335 20.18 20.11 15.36
C ILE A 335 18.83 19.45 15.37
N ILE A 336 18.20 19.39 16.55
CA ILE A 336 16.85 18.87 16.78
C ILE A 336 15.88 20.05 16.71
N LEU A 337 15.01 20.03 15.72
CA LEU A 337 14.06 21.11 15.45
C LEU A 337 12.89 21.09 16.44
N HIS A 338 12.20 22.21 16.60
CA HIS A 338 11.07 22.35 17.52
C HIS A 338 9.78 21.68 17.00
N SER A 339 9.73 21.27 15.75
CA SER A 339 8.54 20.67 15.14
C SER A 339 8.92 19.60 14.11
N ASP A 340 8.11 18.55 14.05
CA ASP A 340 8.08 17.50 13.05
C ASP A 340 7.33 17.91 11.76
N ARG A 341 6.62 19.07 11.80
CA ARG A 341 5.87 19.60 10.65
C ARG A 341 6.78 20.43 9.76
N TYR A 342 6.98 19.99 8.52
CA TYR A 342 7.84 20.71 7.56
C TYR A 342 7.50 22.19 7.44
N GLN A 343 6.23 22.57 7.39
CA GLN A 343 5.79 23.96 7.26
C GLN A 343 6.25 24.85 8.43
N GLN A 344 6.43 24.29 9.62
CA GLN A 344 6.98 24.99 10.78
C GLN A 344 8.51 24.96 10.80
N ALA A 345 9.09 23.80 10.47
CA ALA A 345 10.54 23.61 10.46
C ALA A 345 11.23 24.41 9.34
N ARG A 346 10.62 24.55 8.16
CA ARG A 346 11.23 25.18 6.97
C ARG A 346 11.70 26.63 7.19
N VAL A 347 11.09 27.35 8.14
CA VAL A 347 11.49 28.74 8.45
C VAL A 347 12.88 28.84 9.02
N VAL A 348 13.38 27.81 9.71
CA VAL A 348 14.72 27.78 10.33
C VAL A 348 15.78 27.16 9.43
N LEU A 349 15.42 26.40 8.40
CA LEU A 349 16.37 25.71 7.55
C LEU A 349 17.39 26.65 6.86
N PRO A 350 17.00 27.84 6.35
CA PRO A 350 17.97 28.79 5.76
C PRO A 350 19.02 29.28 6.77
N HIS A 351 18.63 29.51 8.03
CA HIS A 351 19.53 29.94 9.10
C HIS A 351 20.53 28.84 9.45
N ILE A 352 20.05 27.57 9.53
CA ILE A 352 20.94 26.41 9.73
C ILE A 352 21.89 26.24 8.54
N ALA A 353 21.43 26.42 7.32
CA ALA A 353 22.28 26.39 6.14
C ALA A 353 23.35 27.49 6.16
N SER A 354 23.06 28.66 6.73
CA SER A 354 24.04 29.73 6.93
C SER A 354 25.14 29.33 7.93
N LEU A 355 24.82 28.63 9.01
CA LEU A 355 25.82 28.07 9.94
C LEU A 355 26.80 27.15 9.23
N ARG A 356 26.32 26.32 8.30
CA ARG A 356 27.17 25.46 7.49
C ARG A 356 28.09 26.25 6.55
N LYS A 357 27.58 27.32 5.96
CA LYS A 357 28.39 28.19 5.07
C LYS A 357 29.54 28.88 5.78
N VAL A 358 29.39 29.16 7.07
CA VAL A 358 30.46 29.76 7.89
C VAL A 358 31.38 28.72 8.55
N GLY A 359 31.24 27.44 8.20
CA GLY A 359 32.18 26.38 8.54
C GLY A 359 31.74 25.42 9.65
N HIS A 360 30.57 25.60 10.26
CA HIS A 360 30.08 24.63 11.24
C HIS A 360 29.62 23.33 10.58
N LYS A 361 29.95 22.19 11.18
CA LYS A 361 29.45 20.89 10.78
C LYS A 361 28.05 20.73 11.36
N VAL A 362 27.02 20.74 10.54
CA VAL A 362 25.62 20.65 10.99
C VAL A 362 24.87 19.57 10.22
N ARG A 363 24.05 18.84 10.97
CA ARG A 363 23.06 17.86 10.48
C ARG A 363 21.74 18.13 11.21
N ILE A 364 20.63 17.95 10.53
CA ILE A 364 19.30 18.13 11.16
C ILE A 364 18.64 16.78 11.43
N VAL A 365 17.87 16.71 12.49
CA VAL A 365 16.87 15.65 12.67
C VAL A 365 15.66 16.04 11.83
N SER A 366 15.36 15.24 10.81
CA SER A 366 14.25 15.45 9.89
C SER A 366 13.19 14.36 10.08
N GLN A 367 12.23 14.28 9.16
CA GLN A 367 11.17 13.27 9.14
C GLN A 367 11.17 12.54 7.79
N TYR A 368 10.78 11.28 7.79
CA TYR A 368 10.61 10.53 6.53
C TYR A 368 9.70 11.27 5.54
N ALA A 369 8.63 11.88 6.04
CA ALA A 369 7.69 12.65 5.21
C ALA A 369 8.32 13.86 4.49
N TRP A 370 9.51 14.35 4.94
CA TRP A 370 10.20 15.50 4.31
C TRP A 370 11.08 15.07 3.14
N GLN A 371 11.21 13.78 2.85
CA GLN A 371 12.08 13.29 1.77
C GLN A 371 11.67 13.75 0.36
N LYS A 372 10.42 14.19 0.21
CA LYS A 372 9.91 14.84 -1.01
C LYS A 372 10.32 16.32 -1.15
N GLU A 373 10.81 16.92 -0.06
CA GLU A 373 11.22 18.32 -0.03
C GLU A 373 12.71 18.41 -0.41
N ASN A 374 13.07 19.44 -1.17
CA ASN A 374 14.47 19.66 -1.54
C ASN A 374 15.22 20.37 -0.40
N ILE A 375 15.75 19.58 0.54
CA ILE A 375 16.51 20.08 1.71
C ILE A 375 17.99 19.81 1.47
N GLU A 376 18.78 20.88 1.28
CA GLU A 376 20.22 20.80 0.99
C GLU A 376 21.10 20.58 2.23
N LEU A 377 20.53 20.22 3.39
CA LEU A 377 21.23 19.95 4.63
C LEU A 377 21.44 18.45 4.82
N PRO A 378 22.56 18.00 5.42
CA PRO A 378 22.66 16.64 5.94
C PRO A 378 21.56 16.35 6.92
N GLN A 379 20.96 15.17 6.81
CA GLN A 379 19.78 14.79 7.55
C GLN A 379 19.95 13.45 8.24
N VAL A 380 19.24 13.27 9.33
CA VAL A 380 18.97 11.98 9.96
C VAL A 380 17.50 11.90 10.32
N TYR A 381 16.88 10.76 10.05
CA TYR A 381 15.49 10.50 10.43
C TYR A 381 15.28 9.01 10.73
N THR A 382 14.18 8.73 11.40
CA THR A 382 13.70 7.37 11.67
C THR A 382 12.63 6.96 10.68
N SER A 383 12.56 5.68 10.36
CA SER A 383 11.55 5.14 9.44
C SER A 383 11.38 3.63 9.60
N VAL A 384 10.15 3.16 9.40
CA VAL A 384 9.86 1.74 9.21
C VAL A 384 10.20 1.28 7.78
N PHE A 385 10.45 2.22 6.87
CA PHE A 385 10.85 1.94 5.49
C PHE A 385 12.37 1.88 5.35
N THR A 386 12.85 1.08 4.43
CA THR A 386 14.27 1.09 4.06
C THR A 386 14.58 2.30 3.18
N ALA A 387 15.80 2.84 3.29
CA ALA A 387 16.25 3.91 2.41
C ALA A 387 16.19 3.49 0.94
N ASP A 388 16.60 2.24 0.68
CA ASP A 388 16.67 1.65 -0.64
C ASP A 388 15.60 0.55 -0.75
N ALA A 389 14.40 0.93 -1.16
CA ALA A 389 13.38 -0.03 -1.53
C ALA A 389 13.86 -0.85 -2.73
N ASN A 390 13.66 -2.17 -2.71
CA ASN A 390 13.99 -3.02 -3.85
C ASN A 390 12.95 -2.88 -4.96
N ARG A 391 13.02 -1.72 -5.62
CA ARG A 391 12.06 -1.32 -6.68
C ARG A 391 12.21 -2.20 -7.90
N GLU A 392 13.44 -2.54 -8.27
CA GLU A 392 13.72 -3.39 -9.43
C GLU A 392 13.04 -4.76 -9.30
N ALA A 393 13.16 -5.41 -8.13
CA ALA A 393 12.49 -6.67 -7.88
C ALA A 393 10.96 -6.53 -7.92
N TYR A 394 10.41 -5.44 -7.36
CA TYR A 394 8.97 -5.19 -7.41
C TYR A 394 8.48 -4.91 -8.83
N ASP A 395 9.18 -4.06 -9.58
CA ASP A 395 8.81 -3.72 -10.94
C ASP A 395 8.88 -4.94 -11.87
N ALA A 396 9.81 -5.87 -11.61
CA ALA A 396 9.86 -7.16 -12.30
C ALA A 396 8.63 -8.04 -12.00
N ILE A 397 8.19 -8.12 -10.73
CA ILE A 397 6.97 -8.83 -10.32
C ILE A 397 5.73 -8.15 -10.92
N TRP A 398 5.69 -6.82 -10.86
CA TRP A 398 4.60 -6.01 -11.42
C TRP A 398 4.45 -6.23 -12.93
N SER A 399 5.53 -6.16 -13.69
CA SER A 399 5.51 -6.33 -15.15
C SER A 399 5.06 -7.71 -15.61
N GLN A 400 5.25 -8.74 -14.80
CA GLN A 400 4.68 -10.07 -15.04
C GLN A 400 3.16 -10.13 -14.82
N ALA A 401 2.64 -9.29 -13.92
CA ALA A 401 1.24 -9.29 -13.53
C ALA A 401 0.41 -8.29 -14.35
N TYR A 402 0.99 -7.16 -14.68
CA TYR A 402 0.32 -6.02 -15.32
C TYR A 402 1.14 -5.53 -16.52
N VAL A 403 0.45 -5.10 -17.56
CA VAL A 403 1.07 -4.66 -18.82
C VAL A 403 1.58 -3.22 -18.77
N SER A 404 1.22 -2.45 -17.74
CA SER A 404 1.59 -1.04 -17.59
C SER A 404 2.80 -0.85 -16.68
N GLU A 405 3.67 0.11 -17.01
CA GLU A 405 4.67 0.60 -16.07
C GLU A 405 3.96 1.21 -14.85
N HIS A 406 4.44 0.85 -13.67
CA HIS A 406 3.96 1.45 -12.44
C HIS A 406 4.84 2.64 -12.08
N VAL A 407 4.24 3.83 -12.08
CA VAL A 407 4.88 5.05 -11.60
C VAL A 407 4.18 5.47 -10.32
N SER A 408 4.73 5.13 -9.17
CA SER A 408 4.28 5.67 -7.90
C SER A 408 5.31 6.63 -7.32
N GLU A 409 4.83 7.64 -6.61
CA GLU A 409 5.66 8.53 -5.83
C GLU A 409 6.20 7.83 -4.57
N ASN A 410 7.20 8.39 -3.92
CA ASN A 410 7.66 7.94 -2.60
C ASN A 410 6.83 8.59 -1.47
N PRO A 411 6.40 7.85 -0.41
CA PRO A 411 6.48 6.39 -0.30
C PRO A 411 5.55 5.70 -1.30
N ARG A 412 5.94 4.52 -1.73
CA ARG A 412 5.13 3.70 -2.64
C ARG A 412 4.11 2.91 -1.83
N TYR A 413 2.84 3.22 -2.01
CA TYR A 413 1.73 2.55 -1.30
C TYR A 413 1.45 1.15 -1.84
N ASP A 414 1.77 0.88 -3.10
CA ASP A 414 1.71 -0.45 -3.69
C ASP A 414 2.75 -1.39 -3.07
N LEU A 415 4.00 -0.94 -2.91
CA LEU A 415 5.04 -1.69 -2.18
C LEU A 415 4.62 -1.96 -0.73
N LEU A 416 4.01 -0.98 -0.07
CA LEU A 416 3.49 -1.15 1.28
C LEU A 416 2.42 -2.26 1.31
N GLY A 417 1.45 -2.21 0.41
CA GLY A 417 0.41 -3.24 0.30
C GLY A 417 0.98 -4.63 0.06
N TYR A 418 2.00 -4.73 -0.79
CA TYR A 418 2.71 -5.98 -1.08
C TYR A 418 3.41 -6.53 0.16
N ASP A 419 4.23 -5.71 0.84
CA ASP A 419 5.00 -6.14 2.01
C ASP A 419 4.08 -6.53 3.18
N LEU A 420 3.03 -5.73 3.44
CA LEU A 420 2.10 -5.99 4.54
C LEU A 420 1.24 -7.23 4.31
N MET A 421 0.79 -7.49 3.09
CA MET A 421 0.02 -8.69 2.80
C MET A 421 0.90 -9.95 2.94
N ARG A 422 2.15 -9.90 2.50
CA ARG A 422 3.12 -10.98 2.74
C ARG A 422 3.36 -11.21 4.23
N ALA A 423 3.50 -10.14 5.02
CA ALA A 423 3.69 -10.22 6.46
C ALA A 423 2.46 -10.80 7.17
N LEU A 424 1.25 -10.47 6.72
CA LEU A 424 0.02 -11.03 7.27
C LEU A 424 -0.10 -12.53 6.99
N VAL A 425 0.24 -12.98 5.77
CA VAL A 425 0.26 -14.40 5.42
C VAL A 425 1.36 -15.15 6.20
N ALA A 426 2.54 -14.56 6.33
CA ALA A 426 3.64 -15.10 7.15
C ALA A 426 3.21 -15.26 8.62
N TRP A 427 2.52 -14.25 9.17
CA TRP A 427 1.94 -14.31 10.52
C TRP A 427 0.98 -15.51 10.70
N LEU A 428 0.07 -15.73 9.75
CA LEU A 428 -0.86 -16.87 9.79
C LEU A 428 -0.14 -18.24 9.69
N ASN A 429 1.07 -18.24 9.16
CA ASN A 429 1.95 -19.42 9.13
C ASN A 429 2.86 -19.54 10.37
N GLY A 430 2.71 -18.63 11.36
CA GLY A 430 3.49 -18.64 12.61
C GLY A 430 4.81 -17.89 12.53
N GLU A 431 5.10 -17.20 11.43
CA GLU A 431 6.32 -16.42 11.25
C GLU A 431 6.16 -15.01 11.84
N LYS A 432 7.16 -14.58 12.63
CA LYS A 432 7.16 -13.26 13.28
C LYS A 432 8.02 -12.23 12.57
N THR A 433 8.77 -12.65 11.54
CA THR A 433 9.70 -11.79 10.80
C THR A 433 9.49 -11.96 9.31
N THR A 434 9.43 -10.85 8.60
CA THR A 434 9.28 -10.81 7.13
C THR A 434 10.23 -9.77 6.57
N ASN A 435 11.04 -10.16 5.59
CA ASN A 435 11.84 -9.25 4.81
C ASN A 435 11.04 -8.80 3.59
N GLY A 436 10.63 -7.54 3.60
CA GLY A 436 9.89 -6.94 2.50
C GLY A 436 10.79 -6.21 1.50
N LEU A 437 10.21 -5.70 0.44
CA LEU A 437 10.91 -4.94 -0.59
C LEU A 437 11.18 -3.49 -0.16
N GLN A 438 10.27 -2.90 0.59
CA GLN A 438 10.35 -1.54 1.14
C GLN A 438 10.47 -1.55 2.66
N SER A 439 9.90 -2.55 3.35
CA SER A 439 9.80 -2.61 4.80
C SER A 439 10.21 -3.97 5.32
N ASN A 440 11.11 -3.99 6.31
CA ASN A 440 11.33 -5.20 7.09
C ASN A 440 10.39 -5.16 8.30
N ILE A 441 9.79 -6.29 8.62
CA ILE A 441 8.80 -6.39 9.68
C ILE A 441 9.26 -7.45 10.68
N ARG A 442 9.30 -7.09 11.95
CA ARG A 442 9.52 -7.99 13.07
C ARG A 442 8.49 -7.67 14.14
N TRP A 443 7.58 -8.60 14.37
CA TRP A 443 6.53 -8.44 15.35
C TRP A 443 7.03 -8.73 16.75
N GLU A 444 6.93 -7.74 17.65
CA GLU A 444 7.19 -7.88 19.07
C GLU A 444 5.92 -7.61 19.87
N GLN A 445 5.65 -8.44 20.87
CA GLN A 445 4.44 -8.33 21.69
C GLN A 445 4.57 -7.22 22.72
N VAL A 446 3.55 -6.39 22.85
CA VAL A 446 3.51 -5.28 23.80
C VAL A 446 2.69 -5.66 25.02
N ASN A 447 3.30 -5.73 26.19
CA ASN A 447 2.66 -5.96 27.49
C ASN A 447 1.67 -7.15 27.50
N ASN A 448 2.01 -8.26 26.87
CA ASN A 448 1.15 -9.42 26.66
C ASN A 448 -0.15 -9.13 25.86
N GLY A 449 -0.28 -7.98 25.25
CA GLY A 449 -1.38 -7.58 24.39
C GLY A 449 -1.06 -7.80 22.90
N GLY A 450 -1.33 -6.77 22.08
CA GLY A 450 -1.06 -6.77 20.65
C GLY A 450 0.41 -6.74 20.27
N TRP A 451 0.66 -6.61 18.99
CA TRP A 451 1.98 -6.73 18.40
C TRP A 451 2.35 -5.47 17.65
N GLN A 452 3.61 -5.07 17.79
CA GLN A 452 4.14 -3.89 17.15
C GLN A 452 5.32 -4.27 16.24
N ASN A 453 5.44 -3.60 15.11
CA ASN A 453 6.63 -3.73 14.28
C ASN A 453 7.83 -3.07 14.99
N ALA A 454 8.85 -3.86 15.29
CA ALA A 454 10.07 -3.40 15.95
C ALA A 454 11.19 -2.99 14.98
N CYS A 455 10.93 -3.01 13.66
CA CYS A 455 11.92 -2.64 12.65
C CYS A 455 11.90 -1.14 12.36
N VAL A 456 12.35 -0.34 13.32
CA VAL A 456 12.60 1.10 13.11
C VAL A 456 14.08 1.30 12.76
N LYS A 457 14.35 1.94 11.64
CA LYS A 457 15.70 2.23 11.15
C LYS A 457 16.02 3.71 11.33
N VAL A 458 17.28 4.01 11.59
CA VAL A 458 17.83 5.37 11.52
C VAL A 458 18.57 5.50 10.20
N ILE A 459 18.18 6.48 9.40
CA ILE A 459 18.75 6.77 8.08
C ILE A 459 19.43 8.12 8.16
N ALA A 460 20.73 8.15 7.84
CA ALA A 460 21.56 9.36 7.86
C ALA A 460 22.24 9.53 6.49
N TYR A 461 22.21 10.75 5.94
CA TYR A 461 22.84 11.11 4.67
C TYR A 461 23.22 12.60 4.61
#